data_81b2742532bb20f66b2ef093982cbf6d
#
_entry.id   81b2742532bb20f66b2ef093982cbf6d
#
_cell.length_a   1.000
_cell.length_b   1.000
_cell.length_c   1.000
_cell.angle_alpha   90.00
_cell.angle_beta   90.00
_cell.angle_gamma   90.00
#
_symmetry.space_group_name_H-M   'P 1'
#
loop_
_entity.id
_entity.type
_entity.pdbx_description
1 polymer ?
#
loop_
_entity_poly.entity_id
_entity_poly.type
_entity_poly.pdbx_seq_one_letter_code
_entity_poly.pdbx_strand_id
1 'polypeptide(L)'
;MKKQFRVKKNEEFQEIIAHRKYRTSKSFIVYTKNKKEEYARIGISVPKKTGNAVMRNKIKRQVREIIRPLYDEDMNKDMILIVKKTYLHATFQENKKDLENLLKQVKM
;
A
#
# COMPACT_ATOMS: atom_id res chain seq x y z
N MET A 1 4.49 -9.07 -8.42
CA MET A 1 4.74 -7.68 -8.85
C MET A 1 6.23 -7.50 -9.13
N LYS A 2 6.58 -6.91 -10.27
CA LYS A 2 7.99 -6.74 -10.65
C LYS A 2 8.69 -5.77 -9.69
N LYS A 3 9.98 -6.00 -9.45
CA LYS A 3 10.76 -5.19 -8.53
C LYS A 3 10.78 -3.69 -8.88
N GLN A 4 10.79 -3.36 -10.18
CA GLN A 4 10.81 -1.96 -10.62
C GLN A 4 9.56 -1.18 -10.23
N PHE A 5 8.44 -1.86 -10.00
CA PHE A 5 7.18 -1.24 -9.61
C PHE A 5 7.02 -1.11 -8.10
N ARG A 6 8.06 -1.42 -7.32
CA ARG A 6 8.04 -1.28 -5.87
C ARG A 6 8.85 -0.08 -5.42
N VAL A 7 8.33 0.65 -4.46
CA VAL A 7 9.11 1.67 -3.76
C VAL A 7 9.96 0.94 -2.72
N LYS A 8 11.27 0.99 -2.84
CA LYS A 8 12.19 0.25 -1.97
C LYS A 8 13.03 1.13 -1.06
N LYS A 9 13.43 2.31 -1.56
CA LYS A 9 14.32 3.18 -0.81
C LYS A 9 13.57 3.90 0.30
N ASN A 10 14.14 3.90 1.49
CA ASN A 10 13.56 4.59 2.64
C ASN A 10 13.32 6.08 2.37
N GLU A 11 14.24 6.70 1.65
CA GLU A 11 14.12 8.11 1.26
C GLU A 11 12.87 8.38 0.43
N GLU A 12 12.57 7.48 -0.52
CA GLU A 12 11.39 7.61 -1.37
C GLU A 12 10.09 7.41 -0.58
N PHE A 13 10.09 6.48 0.38
CA PHE A 13 8.97 6.32 1.30
C PHE A 13 8.71 7.63 2.06
N GLN A 14 9.78 8.23 2.60
CA GLN A 14 9.66 9.46 3.37
C GLN A 14 9.16 10.64 2.52
N GLU A 15 9.62 10.73 1.28
CA GLU A 15 9.16 11.77 0.35
C GLU A 15 7.66 11.69 0.12
N ILE A 16 7.15 10.49 -0.13
CA ILE A 16 5.72 10.29 -0.42
C ILE A 16 4.89 10.59 0.82
N ILE A 17 5.34 10.12 1.98
CA ILE A 17 4.65 10.38 3.25
C ILE A 17 4.68 11.88 3.59
N ALA A 18 5.82 12.54 3.38
CA ALA A 18 5.98 13.96 3.66
C ALA A 18 5.10 14.86 2.79
N HIS A 19 4.67 14.38 1.63
CA HIS A 19 3.77 15.11 0.76
C HIS A 19 2.38 15.28 1.38
N ARG A 20 2.05 14.47 2.40
CA ARG A 20 0.83 14.55 3.23
C ARG A 20 -0.50 14.41 2.51
N LYS A 21 -0.50 13.89 1.30
CA LYS A 21 -1.75 13.53 0.63
C LYS A 21 -2.05 12.08 0.90
N TYR A 22 -3.11 11.80 1.63
CA TYR A 22 -3.45 10.46 2.02
C TYR A 22 -4.95 10.26 2.17
N ARG A 23 -5.37 9.00 2.14
CA ARG A 23 -6.71 8.56 2.47
C ARG A 23 -6.60 7.37 3.41
N THR A 24 -7.59 7.22 4.28
CA THR A 24 -7.61 6.12 5.24
C THR A 24 -8.84 5.26 5.04
N SER A 25 -8.72 4.01 5.46
CA SER A 25 -9.84 3.07 5.56
C SER A 25 -9.75 2.37 6.90
N LYS A 26 -10.56 1.33 7.12
CA LYS A 26 -10.54 0.58 8.37
C LYS A 26 -9.18 -0.03 8.66
N SER A 27 -8.53 -0.62 7.66
CA SER A 27 -7.28 -1.39 7.85
C SER A 27 -6.06 -0.79 7.18
N PHE A 28 -6.20 0.30 6.41
CA PHE A 28 -5.11 0.86 5.62
C PHE A 28 -5.06 2.37 5.64
N ILE A 29 -3.85 2.89 5.40
CA ILE A 29 -3.62 4.29 5.05
C ILE A 29 -2.87 4.26 3.71
N VAL A 30 -3.30 5.03 2.72
CA VAL A 30 -2.58 5.17 1.47
C VAL A 30 -2.12 6.61 1.28
N TYR A 31 -0.81 6.79 1.14
CA TYR A 31 -0.20 8.07 0.79
C TYR A 31 0.07 8.07 -0.70
N THR A 32 -0.11 9.21 -1.35
CA THR A 32 0.09 9.35 -2.79
C THR A 32 0.95 10.57 -3.10
N LYS A 33 1.68 10.46 -4.20
CA LYS A 33 2.46 11.57 -4.78
C LYS A 33 2.53 11.33 -6.28
N ASN A 34 2.63 12.38 -7.08
CA ASN A 34 2.79 12.23 -8.53
C ASN A 34 3.99 11.34 -8.83
N LYS A 35 3.84 10.45 -9.78
CA LYS A 35 4.89 9.49 -10.10
C LYS A 35 6.15 10.20 -10.62
N LYS A 36 7.29 9.66 -10.19
CA LYS A 36 8.61 10.15 -10.51
C LYS A 36 9.15 9.51 -11.80
N GLU A 37 8.80 8.24 -12.00
CA GLU A 37 9.19 7.46 -13.15
C GLU A 37 8.07 7.42 -14.19
N GLU A 38 8.32 6.78 -15.34
CA GLU A 38 7.30 6.62 -16.38
C GLU A 38 6.17 5.68 -15.96
N TYR A 39 6.39 4.90 -14.90
CA TYR A 39 5.43 3.93 -14.37
C TYR A 39 5.14 4.22 -12.90
N ALA A 40 3.94 3.89 -12.47
CA ALA A 40 3.55 4.01 -11.06
C ALA A 40 4.23 2.95 -10.21
N ARG A 41 4.57 3.29 -8.97
CA ARG A 41 5.20 2.37 -8.03
C ARG A 41 4.38 2.30 -6.75
N ILE A 42 4.43 1.14 -6.08
CA ILE A 42 3.71 0.91 -4.83
C ILE A 42 4.69 0.40 -3.77
N GLY A 43 4.67 1.01 -2.60
CA GLY A 43 5.38 0.53 -1.43
C GLY A 43 4.38 0.04 -0.38
N ILE A 44 4.73 -1.03 0.33
CA ILE A 44 3.91 -1.59 1.40
C ILE A 44 4.70 -1.51 2.68
N SER A 45 4.10 -0.93 3.72
CA SER A 45 4.68 -0.83 5.04
C SER A 45 3.78 -1.54 6.06
N VAL A 46 4.35 -2.50 6.79
CA VAL A 46 3.68 -3.14 7.91
C VAL A 46 4.47 -2.78 9.16
N PRO A 47 3.99 -1.85 10.01
CA PRO A 47 4.73 -1.38 11.18
C PRO A 47 5.06 -2.51 12.15
N LYS A 48 6.17 -2.36 12.86
CA LYS A 48 6.61 -3.35 13.86
C LYS A 48 5.57 -3.66 14.92
N LYS A 49 4.78 -2.67 15.30
CA LYS A 49 3.71 -2.82 16.30
C LYS A 49 2.59 -3.74 15.83
N THR A 50 2.52 -4.07 14.54
CA THR A 50 1.49 -4.94 13.99
C THR A 50 1.73 -6.40 14.33
N GLY A 51 2.98 -6.81 14.56
CA GLY A 51 3.31 -8.19 14.91
C GLY A 51 4.79 -8.48 14.71
N ASN A 52 5.18 -9.74 14.92
CA ASN A 52 6.56 -10.18 14.71
C ASN A 52 6.89 -10.26 13.21
N ALA A 53 8.15 -10.56 12.89
CA ALA A 53 8.62 -10.60 11.51
C ALA A 53 7.85 -11.60 10.63
N VAL A 54 7.54 -12.77 11.19
CA VAL A 54 6.79 -13.81 10.46
C VAL A 54 5.39 -13.31 10.10
N MET A 55 4.70 -12.72 11.06
CA MET A 55 3.36 -12.16 10.85
C MET A 55 3.37 -11.03 9.85
N ARG A 56 4.34 -10.10 9.98
CA ARG A 56 4.46 -8.97 9.06
C ARG A 56 4.72 -9.42 7.63
N ASN A 57 5.57 -10.43 7.44
CA ASN A 57 5.84 -10.98 6.11
C ASN A 57 4.60 -11.62 5.50
N LYS A 58 3.81 -12.33 6.31
CA LYS A 58 2.55 -12.91 5.88
C LYS A 58 1.58 -11.82 5.40
N ILE A 59 1.44 -10.75 6.19
CA ILE A 59 0.57 -9.63 5.83
C ILE A 59 1.02 -8.99 4.51
N LYS A 60 2.32 -8.76 4.35
CA LYS A 60 2.86 -8.21 3.10
C LYS A 60 2.50 -9.06 1.89
N ARG A 61 2.62 -10.39 2.01
CA ARG A 61 2.25 -11.31 0.92
C ARG A 61 0.76 -11.21 0.60
N GLN A 62 -0.09 -11.18 1.63
CA GLN A 62 -1.54 -11.06 1.45
C GLN A 62 -1.90 -9.74 0.75
N VAL A 63 -1.29 -8.65 1.18
CA VAL A 63 -1.55 -7.33 0.58
C VAL A 63 -1.09 -7.29 -0.87
N ARG A 64 0.06 -7.87 -1.19
CA ARG A 64 0.52 -7.97 -2.58
C ARG A 64 -0.45 -8.74 -3.47
N GLU A 65 -1.03 -9.82 -2.95
CA GLU A 65 -2.03 -10.60 -3.68
C GLU A 65 -3.27 -9.76 -3.99
N ILE A 66 -3.69 -8.92 -3.03
CA ILE A 66 -4.84 -8.02 -3.24
C ILE A 66 -4.52 -6.97 -4.29
N ILE A 67 -3.32 -6.39 -4.23
CA ILE A 67 -2.90 -5.29 -5.12
C ILE A 67 -2.66 -5.75 -6.54
N ARG A 68 -2.13 -6.96 -6.73
CA ARG A 68 -1.71 -7.45 -8.05
C ARG A 68 -2.74 -7.21 -9.16
N PRO A 69 -4.02 -7.59 -9.01
CA PRO A 69 -5.01 -7.35 -10.05
C PRO A 69 -5.46 -5.89 -10.16
N LEU A 70 -5.16 -5.07 -9.16
CA LEU A 70 -5.59 -3.66 -9.10
C LEU A 70 -4.49 -2.72 -9.59
N TYR A 71 -3.26 -3.20 -9.64
CA TYR A 71 -2.12 -2.39 -10.05
C TYR A 71 -2.16 -2.09 -11.54
N ASP A 72 -1.90 -0.83 -11.88
CA ASP A 72 -1.81 -0.36 -13.26
C ASP A 72 -0.60 0.57 -13.35
N GLU A 73 0.38 0.21 -14.16
CA GLU A 73 1.60 1.02 -14.32
C GLU A 73 1.33 2.40 -14.91
N ASP A 74 0.19 2.57 -15.58
CA ASP A 74 -0.23 3.85 -16.16
C ASP A 74 -0.90 4.79 -15.16
N MET A 75 -1.08 4.37 -13.92
CA MET A 75 -1.56 5.26 -12.86
C MET A 75 -0.61 6.45 -12.74
N ASN A 76 -1.17 7.62 -12.40
CA ASN A 76 -0.40 8.86 -12.34
C ASN A 76 0.35 9.07 -11.03
N LYS A 77 0.20 8.17 -10.06
CA LYS A 77 0.71 8.39 -8.71
C LYS A 77 1.50 7.21 -8.19
N ASP A 78 2.59 7.51 -7.47
CA ASP A 78 3.24 6.55 -6.60
C ASP A 78 2.42 6.47 -5.31
N MET A 79 2.35 5.28 -4.72
CA MET A 79 1.57 5.05 -3.50
C MET A 79 2.39 4.33 -2.45
N ILE A 80 2.17 4.73 -1.19
CA ILE A 80 2.66 3.99 -0.02
C ILE A 80 1.45 3.50 0.75
N LEU A 81 1.37 2.20 0.93
CA LEU A 81 0.31 1.55 1.67
C LEU A 81 0.81 1.18 3.06
N ILE A 82 0.16 1.71 4.07
CA ILE A 82 0.50 1.40 5.47
C ILE A 82 -0.62 0.55 6.04
N VAL A 83 -0.26 -0.60 6.61
CA VAL A 83 -1.22 -1.52 7.21
C VAL A 83 -1.44 -1.14 8.67
N LYS A 84 -2.70 -0.95 9.06
CA LYS A 84 -3.09 -0.64 10.44
C LYS A 84 -3.23 -1.93 11.26
N LYS A 85 -3.15 -1.81 12.59
CA LYS A 85 -3.39 -2.93 13.52
C LYS A 85 -4.74 -3.58 13.32
N THR A 86 -5.74 -2.82 12.92
CA THR A 86 -7.09 -3.32 12.65
C THR A 86 -7.14 -4.40 11.57
N TYR A 87 -6.10 -4.49 10.74
CA TYR A 87 -5.97 -5.58 9.76
C TYR A 87 -6.08 -6.96 10.42
N LEU A 88 -5.50 -7.10 11.62
CA LEU A 88 -5.49 -8.36 12.36
C LEU A 88 -6.86 -8.77 12.89
N HIS A 89 -7.79 -7.83 13.02
CA HIS A 89 -9.12 -8.06 13.57
C HIS A 89 -10.19 -8.26 12.50
N ALA A 90 -9.78 -8.31 11.24
CA ALA A 90 -10.66 -8.53 10.11
C ALA A 90 -10.23 -9.77 9.33
N THR A 91 -11.14 -10.36 8.58
CA THR A 91 -10.81 -11.48 7.71
C THR A 91 -10.06 -11.00 6.47
N PHE A 92 -9.41 -11.93 5.80
CA PHE A 92 -8.73 -11.60 4.52
C PHE A 92 -9.73 -10.99 3.52
N GLN A 93 -10.93 -11.55 3.42
CA GLN A 93 -11.95 -11.05 2.48
C GLN A 93 -12.41 -9.65 2.82
N GLU A 94 -12.60 -9.36 4.10
CA GLU A 94 -12.95 -8.01 4.55
C GLU A 94 -11.85 -7.01 4.22
N ASN A 95 -10.59 -7.37 4.48
CA ASN A 95 -9.44 -6.53 4.18
C ASN A 95 -9.27 -6.32 2.68
N LYS A 96 -9.50 -7.37 1.89
CA LYS A 96 -9.44 -7.28 0.43
C LYS A 96 -10.46 -6.27 -0.11
N LYS A 97 -11.70 -6.37 0.35
CA LYS A 97 -12.75 -5.43 -0.06
C LYS A 97 -12.45 -4.01 0.38
N ASP A 98 -11.96 -3.85 1.59
CA ASP A 98 -11.57 -2.56 2.15
C ASP A 98 -10.48 -1.88 1.29
N LEU A 99 -9.45 -2.63 0.93
CA LEU A 99 -8.36 -2.12 0.11
C LEU A 99 -8.81 -1.82 -1.33
N GLU A 100 -9.62 -2.68 -1.91
CA GLU A 100 -10.16 -2.45 -3.25
C GLU A 100 -10.95 -1.13 -3.31
N ASN A 101 -11.79 -0.89 -2.32
CA ASN A 101 -12.57 0.34 -2.23
C ASN A 101 -11.69 1.58 -2.04
N LEU A 102 -10.67 1.47 -1.20
CA LEU A 102 -9.73 2.56 -0.95
C LEU A 102 -8.96 2.93 -2.21
N LEU A 103 -8.46 1.95 -2.94
CA LEU A 103 -7.70 2.19 -4.17
C LEU A 103 -8.58 2.78 -5.29
N LYS A 104 -9.83 2.43 -5.35
CA LYS A 104 -10.77 3.05 -6.30
C LYS A 104 -10.91 4.54 -6.05
N GLN A 105 -10.93 4.96 -4.80
CA GLN A 105 -11.01 6.38 -4.44
C GLN A 105 -9.74 7.13 -4.85
N VAL A 106 -8.59 6.48 -4.74
CA VAL A 106 -7.30 7.09 -5.06
C VAL A 106 -7.07 7.22 -6.56
N LYS A 107 -7.60 6.29 -7.35
CA LYS A 107 -7.42 6.29 -8.81
C LYS A 107 -8.21 7.38 -9.54
N MET A 108 -9.16 7.97 -8.88
CA MET A 108 -9.98 9.03 -9.49
C MET A 108 -9.34 10.41 -9.40
#